data_e63988d5b00a8051649c882a85078ea4
#
_entry.id   e63988d5b00a8051649c882a85078ea4
#
_cell.length_a   1.000
_cell.length_b   1.000
_cell.length_c   1.000
_cell.angle_alpha   90.00
_cell.angle_beta   90.00
_cell.angle_gamma   90.00
#
_symmetry.space_group_name_H-M   'P 1'
#
loop_
_entity.id
_entity.type
_entity.pdbx_description
1 polymer ?
#
loop_
_entity_poly.entity_id
_entity_poly.type
_entity_poly.pdbx_seq_one_letter_code
_entity_poly.pdbx_strand_id
1 'polypeptide(L)'
;KPKVTIGMPVYNGEKFLYNSLKSLISQSFSNFELLISDNASTDRTSKICEEFARKDQRIKYFRQAENIGPWRNFKFLLDKADTEYFMWSAADDIRSDNFIELNYEFLNVNSGYVASTCSNKFQDQNLNISFALDNDQALNRYIKFVKYCWFSHSIFYSLIKTNILKECTLMNEPNDFFGIDWGVDIFLASKGKINLSEKGFTFFN
;
A
#
# COMPACT_ATOMS: atom_id res chain seq x y z
N LYS A 1 -19.45 -4.80 6.47
CA LYS A 1 -18.03 -5.08 6.57
C LYS A 1 -17.31 -4.31 5.45
N PRO A 2 -16.20 -3.61 5.73
CA PRO A 2 -15.46 -2.91 4.68
C PRO A 2 -14.95 -3.88 3.61
N LYS A 3 -14.76 -3.36 2.38
CA LYS A 3 -14.23 -4.11 1.24
C LYS A 3 -12.72 -4.00 1.12
N VAL A 4 -12.15 -2.91 1.62
CA VAL A 4 -10.72 -2.59 1.52
C VAL A 4 -10.18 -2.29 2.91
N THR A 5 -9.02 -2.87 3.25
CA THR A 5 -8.19 -2.44 4.38
C THR A 5 -7.00 -1.67 3.86
N ILE A 6 -6.81 -0.46 4.38
CA ILE A 6 -5.60 0.33 4.18
C ILE A 6 -4.73 0.16 5.42
N GLY A 7 -3.51 -0.32 5.27
CA GLY A 7 -2.54 -0.44 6.35
C GLY A 7 -1.49 0.67 6.27
N MET A 8 -1.41 1.53 7.29
CA MET A 8 -0.43 2.61 7.37
C MET A 8 0.54 2.36 8.53
N PRO A 9 1.73 1.81 8.26
CA PRO A 9 2.80 1.79 9.24
C PRO A 9 3.42 3.19 9.35
N VAL A 10 3.70 3.64 10.55
CA VAL A 10 4.32 4.96 10.77
C VAL A 10 5.33 4.92 11.90
N TYR A 11 6.43 5.65 11.74
CA TYR A 11 7.42 5.94 12.78
C TYR A 11 7.99 7.34 12.57
N ASN A 12 7.78 8.24 13.56
CA ASN A 12 8.22 9.64 13.51
C ASN A 12 7.81 10.38 12.22
N GLY A 13 6.51 10.29 11.88
CA GLY A 13 5.95 10.80 10.63
C GLY A 13 5.32 12.19 10.72
N GLU A 14 5.48 12.95 11.82
CA GLU A 14 4.72 14.19 12.08
C GLU A 14 4.74 15.20 10.93
N LYS A 15 5.83 15.21 10.14
CA LYS A 15 6.04 16.17 9.05
C LYS A 15 5.04 15.99 7.90
N PHE A 16 4.71 14.76 7.55
CA PHE A 16 3.93 14.43 6.33
C PHE A 16 2.58 13.80 6.63
N LEU A 17 2.46 13.11 7.78
CA LEU A 17 1.34 12.27 8.15
C LEU A 17 -0.03 12.94 8.00
N TYR A 18 -0.14 14.21 8.38
CA TYR A 18 -1.41 14.94 8.29
C TYR A 18 -1.96 14.97 6.86
N ASN A 19 -1.13 15.29 5.87
CA ASN A 19 -1.54 15.38 4.47
C ASN A 19 -1.80 13.99 3.88
N SER A 20 -1.00 12.99 4.26
CA SER A 20 -1.21 11.61 3.86
C SER A 20 -2.56 11.10 4.36
N LEU A 21 -2.87 11.23 5.65
CA LEU A 21 -4.16 10.85 6.22
C LEU A 21 -5.32 11.60 5.58
N LYS A 22 -5.17 12.90 5.34
CA LYS A 22 -6.20 13.70 4.66
C LYS A 22 -6.50 13.15 3.27
N SER A 23 -5.49 12.75 2.48
CA SER A 23 -5.70 12.18 1.16
C SER A 23 -6.44 10.84 1.19
N LEU A 24 -6.24 10.05 2.26
CA LEU A 24 -6.91 8.76 2.41
C LEU A 24 -8.37 8.90 2.87
N ILE A 25 -8.67 9.80 3.80
CA ILE A 25 -10.05 9.98 4.27
C ILE A 25 -10.95 10.66 3.25
N SER A 26 -10.36 11.42 2.29
CA SER A 26 -11.08 12.09 1.20
C SER A 26 -11.29 11.23 -0.05
N GLN A 27 -10.94 9.92 0.00
CA GLN A 27 -11.19 9.01 -1.12
C GLN A 27 -12.69 8.95 -1.50
N SER A 28 -12.98 8.95 -2.81
CA SER A 28 -14.36 8.80 -3.33
C SER A 28 -14.98 7.45 -2.95
N PHE A 29 -14.15 6.41 -2.86
CA PHE A 29 -14.57 5.10 -2.34
C PHE A 29 -14.60 5.12 -0.81
N SER A 30 -15.80 5.01 -0.22
CA SER A 30 -15.99 5.13 1.24
C SER A 30 -15.98 3.79 2.00
N ASN A 31 -16.09 2.64 1.30
CA ASN A 31 -16.25 1.33 1.92
C ASN A 31 -14.91 0.68 2.29
N PHE A 32 -14.10 1.39 3.06
CA PHE A 32 -12.80 0.93 3.56
C PHE A 32 -12.65 1.12 5.06
N GLU A 33 -11.66 0.46 5.65
CA GLU A 33 -11.09 0.76 6.96
C GLU A 33 -9.62 1.16 6.80
N LEU A 34 -9.13 2.03 7.69
CA LEU A 34 -7.73 2.46 7.77
C LEU A 34 -7.15 2.00 9.10
N LEU A 35 -6.19 1.09 9.04
CA LEU A 35 -5.44 0.62 10.20
C LEU A 35 -4.12 1.37 10.25
N ILE A 36 -3.88 2.15 11.30
CA ILE A 36 -2.61 2.87 11.52
C ILE A 36 -1.84 2.13 12.61
N SER A 37 -0.59 1.77 12.35
CA SER A 37 0.31 1.19 13.34
C SER A 37 1.51 2.10 13.58
N ASP A 38 1.48 2.81 14.70
CA ASP A 38 2.56 3.68 15.18
C ASP A 38 3.62 2.83 15.90
N ASN A 39 4.81 2.78 15.33
CA ASN A 39 5.93 1.97 15.79
C ASN A 39 6.68 2.62 16.98
N ALA A 40 5.94 3.05 18.01
CA ALA A 40 6.44 3.76 19.19
C ALA A 40 7.11 5.10 18.85
N SER A 41 6.47 5.94 18.04
CA SER A 41 6.97 7.28 17.68
C SER A 41 7.22 8.17 18.91
N THR A 42 8.24 9.01 18.82
CA THR A 42 8.67 9.95 19.89
C THR A 42 8.31 11.41 19.59
N ASP A 43 7.83 11.69 18.37
CA ASP A 43 7.38 12.99 17.91
C ASP A 43 5.85 13.16 18.08
N ARG A 44 5.23 14.08 17.35
CA ARG A 44 3.79 14.35 17.42
C ARG A 44 2.91 13.35 16.65
N THR A 45 3.50 12.28 16.07
CA THR A 45 2.77 11.28 15.28
C THR A 45 1.56 10.72 16.02
N SER A 46 1.72 10.29 17.29
CA SER A 46 0.62 9.71 18.06
C SER A 46 -0.56 10.68 18.21
N LYS A 47 -0.29 11.95 18.47
CA LYS A 47 -1.33 12.98 18.63
C LYS A 47 -2.13 13.18 17.34
N ILE A 48 -1.44 13.18 16.19
CA ILE A 48 -2.08 13.30 14.87
C ILE A 48 -2.97 12.09 14.63
N CYS A 49 -2.46 10.88 14.83
CA CYS A 49 -3.24 9.64 14.65
C CYS A 49 -4.50 9.59 15.51
N GLU A 50 -4.38 9.93 16.80
CA GLU A 50 -5.51 9.97 17.74
C GLU A 50 -6.55 11.02 17.34
N GLU A 51 -6.12 12.17 16.83
CA GLU A 51 -7.03 13.22 16.36
C GLU A 51 -7.86 12.73 15.16
N PHE A 52 -7.22 12.08 14.18
CA PHE A 52 -7.91 11.54 13.02
C PHE A 52 -8.84 10.38 13.40
N ALA A 53 -8.40 9.45 14.26
CA ALA A 53 -9.20 8.31 14.70
C ALA A 53 -10.46 8.73 15.50
N ARG A 54 -10.40 9.86 16.23
CA ARG A 54 -11.59 10.42 16.90
C ARG A 54 -12.62 11.03 15.93
N LYS A 55 -12.15 11.53 14.77
CA LYS A 55 -12.98 12.22 13.78
C LYS A 55 -13.60 11.29 12.74
N ASP A 56 -12.97 10.15 12.46
CA ASP A 56 -13.42 9.22 11.43
C ASP A 56 -13.41 7.77 11.96
N GLN A 57 -14.61 7.18 12.05
CA GLN A 57 -14.80 5.82 12.59
C GLN A 57 -14.20 4.70 11.72
N ARG A 58 -13.80 5.02 10.47
CA ARG A 58 -13.10 4.09 9.61
C ARG A 58 -11.66 3.87 10.05
N ILE A 59 -11.10 4.74 10.89
CA ILE A 59 -9.71 4.72 11.35
C ILE A 59 -9.59 3.95 12.66
N LYS A 60 -8.70 2.95 12.67
CA LYS A 60 -8.28 2.22 13.87
C LYS A 60 -6.80 2.47 14.11
N TYR A 61 -6.47 3.06 15.24
CA TYR A 61 -5.10 3.39 15.63
C TYR A 61 -4.56 2.39 16.64
N PHE A 62 -3.37 1.89 16.37
CA PHE A 62 -2.59 0.99 17.23
C PHE A 62 -1.23 1.62 17.49
N ARG A 63 -0.81 1.68 18.73
CA ARG A 63 0.53 2.07 19.11
C ARG A 63 1.29 0.87 19.64
N GLN A 64 2.46 0.60 19.09
CA GLN A 64 3.36 -0.45 19.57
C GLN A 64 3.98 -0.02 20.90
N ALA A 65 4.28 -0.98 21.80
CA ALA A 65 4.92 -0.70 23.08
C ALA A 65 6.38 -0.24 22.91
N GLU A 66 7.04 -0.73 21.86
CA GLU A 66 8.41 -0.40 21.47
C GLU A 66 8.53 -0.38 19.93
N ASN A 67 9.64 0.13 19.40
CA ASN A 67 9.93 0.06 17.97
C ASN A 67 10.31 -1.39 17.59
N ILE A 68 9.39 -2.09 16.94
CA ILE A 68 9.53 -3.48 16.51
C ILE A 68 10.22 -3.65 15.15
N GLY A 69 10.72 -2.56 14.57
CA GLY A 69 11.26 -2.51 13.22
C GLY A 69 10.18 -2.29 12.14
N PRO A 70 10.57 -1.77 10.97
CA PRO A 70 9.62 -1.39 9.93
C PRO A 70 8.83 -2.61 9.43
N TRP A 71 9.52 -3.70 9.12
CA TRP A 71 8.90 -4.87 8.50
C TRP A 71 7.83 -5.53 9.38
N ARG A 72 8.11 -5.72 10.66
CA ARG A 72 7.12 -6.27 11.61
C ARG A 72 5.92 -5.36 11.75
N ASN A 73 6.13 -4.04 11.63
CA ASN A 73 5.06 -3.07 11.66
C ASN A 73 4.17 -3.14 10.40
N PHE A 74 4.75 -3.36 9.22
CA PHE A 74 4.01 -3.65 7.99
C PHE A 74 3.20 -4.95 8.10
N LYS A 75 3.85 -6.02 8.57
CA LYS A 75 3.21 -7.32 8.75
C LYS A 75 2.04 -7.27 9.73
N PHE A 76 2.21 -6.59 10.86
CA PHE A 76 1.16 -6.42 11.87
C PHE A 76 -0.16 -5.92 11.26
N LEU A 77 -0.09 -4.99 10.33
CA LEU A 77 -1.26 -4.46 9.65
C LEU A 77 -1.90 -5.47 8.69
N LEU A 78 -1.08 -6.21 7.94
CA LEU A 78 -1.57 -7.26 7.06
C LEU A 78 -2.24 -8.40 7.84
N ASP A 79 -1.68 -8.78 8.99
CA ASP A 79 -2.26 -9.84 9.85
C ASP A 79 -3.64 -9.44 10.38
N LYS A 80 -3.86 -8.16 10.64
CA LYS A 80 -5.16 -7.61 11.09
C LYS A 80 -6.19 -7.43 9.97
N ALA A 81 -5.75 -7.44 8.72
CA ALA A 81 -6.66 -7.25 7.59
C ALA A 81 -7.58 -8.48 7.41
N ASP A 82 -8.89 -8.23 7.30
CA ASP A 82 -9.92 -9.26 7.10
C ASP A 82 -10.93 -8.82 6.00
N THR A 83 -10.44 -8.11 5.00
CA THR A 83 -11.21 -7.60 3.87
C THR A 83 -10.78 -8.28 2.58
N GLU A 84 -11.57 -8.09 1.52
CA GLU A 84 -11.30 -8.69 0.21
C GLU A 84 -10.02 -8.14 -0.42
N TYR A 85 -9.76 -6.85 -0.23
CA TYR A 85 -8.59 -6.16 -0.74
C TYR A 85 -7.82 -5.47 0.38
N PHE A 86 -6.51 -5.43 0.20
CA PHE A 86 -5.57 -4.76 1.10
C PHE A 86 -4.63 -3.86 0.30
N MET A 87 -4.23 -2.75 0.88
CA MET A 87 -3.11 -1.94 0.39
C MET A 87 -2.32 -1.36 1.56
N TRP A 88 -1.00 -1.28 1.41
CA TRP A 88 -0.23 -0.40 2.28
C TRP A 88 -0.29 1.05 1.79
N SER A 89 -0.14 1.97 2.71
CA SER A 89 0.08 3.38 2.41
C SER A 89 1.19 3.90 3.31
N ALA A 90 2.26 4.41 2.71
CA ALA A 90 3.29 5.10 3.47
C ALA A 90 2.73 6.39 4.10
N ALA A 91 3.29 6.76 5.26
CA ALA A 91 2.79 7.90 6.04
C ALA A 91 3.17 9.27 5.45
N ASP A 92 3.95 9.28 4.38
CA ASP A 92 4.42 10.46 3.65
C ASP A 92 3.87 10.59 2.23
N ASP A 93 3.20 9.56 1.71
CA ASP A 93 2.63 9.57 0.37
C ASP A 93 1.24 10.22 0.32
N ILE A 94 0.93 10.81 -0.84
CA ILE A 94 -0.39 11.38 -1.14
C ILE A 94 -1.00 10.63 -2.32
N ARG A 95 -2.28 10.27 -2.21
CA ARG A 95 -3.02 9.60 -3.27
C ARG A 95 -4.08 10.51 -3.86
N SER A 96 -4.35 10.35 -5.17
CA SER A 96 -5.52 10.99 -5.77
C SER A 96 -6.80 10.51 -5.11
N ASP A 97 -7.81 11.34 -5.04
CA ASP A 97 -9.10 11.07 -4.39
C ASP A 97 -9.86 9.86 -4.94
N ASN A 98 -9.61 9.50 -6.19
CA ASN A 98 -10.20 8.36 -6.89
C ASN A 98 -9.33 7.09 -6.92
N PHE A 99 -8.19 7.06 -6.19
CA PHE A 99 -7.23 5.96 -6.26
C PHE A 99 -7.86 4.61 -5.90
N ILE A 100 -8.58 4.54 -4.77
CA ILE A 100 -9.18 3.27 -4.30
C ILE A 100 -10.29 2.84 -5.24
N GLU A 101 -11.16 3.74 -5.64
CA GLU A 101 -12.30 3.46 -6.53
C GLU A 101 -11.85 2.86 -7.86
N LEU A 102 -10.91 3.51 -8.55
CA LEU A 102 -10.38 3.04 -9.83
C LEU A 102 -9.80 1.62 -9.74
N ASN A 103 -9.01 1.36 -8.70
CA ASN A 103 -8.35 0.07 -8.53
C ASN A 103 -9.32 -1.02 -8.07
N TYR A 104 -10.28 -0.67 -7.20
CA TYR A 104 -11.31 -1.59 -6.73
C TYR A 104 -12.23 -2.01 -7.88
N GLU A 105 -12.78 -1.07 -8.64
CA GLU A 105 -13.64 -1.35 -9.79
C GLU A 105 -12.94 -2.22 -10.82
N PHE A 106 -11.67 -1.91 -11.12
CA PHE A 106 -10.90 -2.72 -12.05
C PHE A 106 -10.73 -4.15 -11.57
N LEU A 107 -10.30 -4.37 -10.33
CA LEU A 107 -10.06 -5.71 -9.79
C LEU A 107 -11.35 -6.53 -9.63
N ASN A 108 -12.45 -5.86 -9.34
CA ASN A 108 -13.76 -6.52 -9.15
C ASN A 108 -14.28 -7.19 -10.43
N VAL A 109 -13.90 -6.67 -11.61
CA VAL A 109 -14.36 -7.22 -12.91
C VAL A 109 -13.27 -7.98 -13.67
N ASN A 110 -12.02 -7.94 -13.24
CA ASN A 110 -10.87 -8.55 -13.90
C ASN A 110 -10.21 -9.62 -13.02
N SER A 111 -10.77 -10.84 -13.02
CA SER A 111 -10.34 -11.94 -12.13
C SER A 111 -8.88 -12.37 -12.31
N GLY A 112 -8.30 -12.24 -13.52
CA GLY A 112 -6.90 -12.59 -13.82
C GLY A 112 -5.86 -11.62 -13.25
N TYR A 113 -6.28 -10.50 -12.64
CA TYR A 113 -5.41 -9.54 -11.99
C TYR A 113 -5.39 -9.77 -10.47
N VAL A 114 -4.21 -9.70 -9.87
CA VAL A 114 -4.00 -9.87 -8.42
C VAL A 114 -3.81 -8.54 -7.70
N ALA A 115 -3.39 -7.51 -8.44
CA ALA A 115 -3.17 -6.17 -7.93
C ALA A 115 -3.48 -5.10 -9.00
N SER A 116 -3.76 -3.89 -8.55
CA SER A 116 -3.99 -2.72 -9.40
C SER A 116 -3.47 -1.46 -8.71
N THR A 117 -2.82 -0.59 -9.46
CA THR A 117 -2.25 0.66 -8.98
C THR A 117 -2.51 1.80 -9.96
N CYS A 118 -2.09 3.01 -9.58
CA CYS A 118 -2.09 4.19 -10.43
C CYS A 118 -0.67 4.67 -10.72
N SER A 119 -0.55 5.65 -11.59
CA SER A 119 0.74 6.24 -11.97
C SER A 119 1.49 6.82 -10.77
N ASN A 120 2.82 6.70 -10.80
CA ASN A 120 3.70 7.35 -9.83
C ASN A 120 3.93 8.80 -10.22
N LYS A 121 3.98 9.67 -9.20
CA LYS A 121 4.45 11.05 -9.32
C LYS A 121 5.49 11.29 -8.24
N PHE A 122 6.60 11.88 -8.62
CA PHE A 122 7.68 12.30 -7.72
C PHE A 122 7.88 13.81 -7.86
N GLN A 123 8.58 14.43 -6.91
CA GLN A 123 8.99 15.84 -7.01
C GLN A 123 9.85 16.10 -8.27
N ASP A 124 10.75 15.17 -8.59
CA ASP A 124 11.47 15.16 -9.86
C ASP A 124 10.63 14.43 -10.91
N GLN A 125 10.07 15.20 -11.86
CA GLN A 125 9.22 14.69 -12.92
C GLN A 125 9.90 13.66 -13.84
N ASN A 126 11.24 13.62 -13.89
CA ASN A 126 12.00 12.63 -14.67
C ASN A 126 11.88 11.21 -14.09
N LEU A 127 11.45 11.07 -12.83
CA LEU A 127 11.25 9.80 -12.15
C LEU A 127 9.82 9.24 -12.26
N ASN A 128 8.92 9.92 -12.97
CA ASN A 128 7.51 9.50 -13.10
C ASN A 128 7.34 8.31 -14.05
N ILE A 129 8.05 7.22 -13.79
CA ILE A 129 7.96 5.99 -14.57
C ILE A 129 7.05 5.00 -13.85
N SER A 130 6.05 4.51 -14.59
CA SER A 130 5.12 3.51 -14.11
C SER A 130 4.92 2.44 -15.17
N PHE A 131 4.64 1.20 -14.77
CA PHE A 131 4.42 0.10 -15.71
C PHE A 131 3.43 -0.93 -15.15
N ALA A 132 2.62 -1.47 -16.05
CA ALA A 132 1.78 -2.63 -15.75
C ALA A 132 2.55 -3.94 -15.95
N LEU A 133 2.18 -4.99 -15.22
CA LEU A 133 2.62 -6.36 -15.45
C LEU A 133 1.42 -7.21 -15.92
N ASP A 134 0.95 -6.94 -17.12
CA ASP A 134 -0.32 -7.38 -17.69
C ASP A 134 -0.22 -8.57 -18.65
N ASN A 135 0.97 -9.13 -18.83
CA ASN A 135 1.15 -10.31 -19.68
C ASN A 135 0.63 -11.58 -18.99
N ASP A 136 -0.01 -12.47 -19.76
CA ASP A 136 -0.55 -13.73 -19.23
C ASP A 136 0.55 -14.71 -18.77
N GLN A 137 1.71 -14.70 -19.42
CA GLN A 137 2.84 -15.54 -19.05
C GLN A 137 3.67 -14.91 -17.92
N ALA A 138 3.85 -15.65 -16.82
CA ALA A 138 4.64 -15.21 -15.67
C ALA A 138 6.08 -14.80 -16.05
N LEU A 139 6.72 -15.54 -16.93
CA LEU A 139 8.09 -15.22 -17.38
C LEU A 139 8.20 -13.82 -17.98
N ASN A 140 7.22 -13.44 -18.82
CA ASN A 140 7.21 -12.11 -19.42
C ASN A 140 6.99 -11.01 -18.38
N ARG A 141 6.16 -11.26 -17.34
CA ARG A 141 6.01 -10.33 -16.20
C ARG A 141 7.32 -10.16 -15.43
N TYR A 142 8.05 -11.26 -15.18
CA TYR A 142 9.36 -11.19 -14.52
C TYR A 142 10.39 -10.42 -15.33
N ILE A 143 10.50 -10.68 -16.65
CA ILE A 143 11.41 -9.96 -17.52
C ILE A 143 11.11 -8.46 -17.48
N LYS A 144 9.84 -8.09 -17.58
CA LYS A 144 9.41 -6.69 -17.50
C LYS A 144 9.72 -6.08 -16.13
N PHE A 145 9.44 -6.81 -15.04
CA PHE A 145 9.76 -6.36 -13.68
C PHE A 145 11.27 -6.11 -13.53
N VAL A 146 12.13 -7.07 -13.87
CA VAL A 146 13.60 -6.93 -13.76
C VAL A 146 14.12 -5.74 -14.56
N LYS A 147 13.56 -5.49 -15.75
CA LYS A 147 13.93 -4.33 -16.59
C LYS A 147 13.62 -3.00 -15.93
N TYR A 148 12.56 -2.92 -15.12
CA TYR A 148 12.03 -1.68 -14.54
C TYR A 148 11.95 -1.68 -13.03
N CYS A 149 12.56 -2.65 -12.33
CA CYS A 149 12.40 -2.86 -10.88
C CYS A 149 12.71 -1.61 -10.03
N TRP A 150 13.65 -0.78 -10.46
CA TRP A 150 13.99 0.48 -9.79
C TRP A 150 12.83 1.49 -9.75
N PHE A 151 11.79 1.27 -10.54
CA PHE A 151 10.61 2.13 -10.65
C PHE A 151 9.33 1.40 -10.18
N SER A 152 9.46 0.27 -9.49
CA SER A 152 8.33 -0.58 -9.10
C SER A 152 7.58 -0.11 -7.84
N HIS A 153 7.99 0.99 -7.21
CA HIS A 153 7.43 1.47 -5.94
C HIS A 153 5.90 1.39 -5.84
N SER A 154 5.18 1.63 -6.94
CA SER A 154 3.72 1.57 -6.94
C SER A 154 3.15 0.17 -6.77
N ILE A 155 3.89 -0.90 -7.13
CA ILE A 155 3.39 -2.28 -7.06
C ILE A 155 3.20 -2.69 -5.60
N PHE A 156 4.20 -2.46 -4.75
CA PHE A 156 4.12 -2.76 -3.31
C PHE A 156 2.95 -2.02 -2.64
N TYR A 157 2.70 -0.77 -3.03
CA TYR A 157 1.63 0.07 -2.49
C TYR A 157 0.32 0.02 -3.32
N SER A 158 0.15 -0.99 -4.18
CA SER A 158 -1.07 -1.20 -4.96
C SER A 158 -2.24 -1.71 -4.11
N LEU A 159 -3.44 -1.67 -4.65
CA LEU A 159 -4.57 -2.42 -4.12
C LEU A 159 -4.41 -3.89 -4.53
N ILE A 160 -4.35 -4.81 -3.56
CA ILE A 160 -3.98 -6.22 -3.74
C ILE A 160 -5.10 -7.10 -3.19
N LYS A 161 -5.36 -8.24 -3.83
CA LYS A 161 -6.24 -9.29 -3.27
C LYS A 161 -5.61 -9.82 -1.97
N THR A 162 -6.29 -9.63 -0.84
CA THR A 162 -5.77 -9.93 0.50
C THR A 162 -5.35 -11.40 0.65
N ASN A 163 -6.15 -12.32 0.12
CA ASN A 163 -5.84 -13.75 0.18
C ASN A 163 -4.53 -14.09 -0.53
N ILE A 164 -4.28 -13.49 -1.69
CA ILE A 164 -3.03 -13.69 -2.45
C ILE A 164 -1.84 -13.12 -1.66
N LEU A 165 -1.96 -11.91 -1.13
CA LEU A 165 -0.86 -11.29 -0.39
C LEU A 165 -0.49 -12.08 0.87
N LYS A 166 -1.47 -12.64 1.58
CA LYS A 166 -1.26 -13.49 2.77
C LYS A 166 -0.55 -14.82 2.48
N GLU A 167 -0.51 -15.27 1.22
CA GLU A 167 0.30 -16.43 0.81
C GLU A 167 1.80 -16.11 0.69
N CYS A 168 2.19 -14.83 0.74
CA CYS A 168 3.58 -14.42 0.63
C CYS A 168 4.37 -14.77 1.88
N THR A 169 5.16 -15.84 1.83
CA THR A 169 5.96 -16.33 2.98
C THR A 169 7.09 -15.38 3.37
N LEU A 170 7.56 -14.51 2.46
CA LEU A 170 8.54 -13.47 2.76
C LEU A 170 8.07 -12.56 3.90
N MET A 171 6.74 -12.40 4.06
CA MET A 171 6.16 -11.63 5.16
C MET A 171 6.38 -12.28 6.55
N ASN A 172 6.81 -13.52 6.62
CA ASN A 172 7.00 -14.25 7.86
C ASN A 172 8.47 -14.29 8.34
N GLU A 173 9.40 -13.82 7.51
CA GLU A 173 10.81 -13.81 7.85
C GLU A 173 11.11 -12.79 8.97
N PRO A 174 11.89 -13.19 10.01
CA PRO A 174 12.11 -12.34 11.18
C PRO A 174 13.10 -11.19 10.96
N ASN A 175 13.82 -11.17 9.84
CA ASN A 175 14.91 -10.23 9.59
C ASN A 175 14.50 -9.12 8.65
N ASP A 176 14.99 -7.92 8.93
CA ASP A 176 14.88 -6.75 8.07
C ASP A 176 15.69 -6.98 6.77
N PHE A 177 15.12 -7.79 5.87
CA PHE A 177 15.72 -8.03 4.56
C PHE A 177 15.53 -6.76 3.70
N PHE A 178 16.65 -6.16 3.32
CA PHE A 178 16.64 -5.03 2.39
C PHE A 178 16.10 -5.52 1.03
N GLY A 179 15.00 -4.89 0.55
CA GLY A 179 14.35 -5.26 -0.72
C GLY A 179 13.18 -6.23 -0.58
N ILE A 180 12.60 -6.36 0.62
CA ILE A 180 11.38 -7.15 0.86
C ILE A 180 10.22 -6.69 -0.04
N ASP A 181 10.08 -5.38 -0.27
CA ASP A 181 9.13 -4.78 -1.19
C ASP A 181 9.26 -5.37 -2.61
N TRP A 182 10.48 -5.45 -3.15
CA TRP A 182 10.73 -6.12 -4.44
C TRP A 182 10.42 -7.61 -4.41
N GLY A 183 10.71 -8.27 -3.28
CA GLY A 183 10.35 -9.67 -3.08
C GLY A 183 8.83 -9.89 -3.15
N VAL A 184 8.05 -9.03 -2.52
CA VAL A 184 6.59 -9.03 -2.60
C VAL A 184 6.12 -8.75 -4.03
N ASP A 185 6.72 -7.80 -4.73
CA ASP A 185 6.37 -7.47 -6.11
C ASP A 185 6.61 -8.65 -7.06
N ILE A 186 7.76 -9.35 -6.92
CA ILE A 186 8.06 -10.58 -7.66
C ILE A 186 7.04 -11.67 -7.34
N PHE A 187 6.71 -11.83 -6.04
CA PHE A 187 5.70 -12.80 -5.63
C PHE A 187 4.35 -12.48 -6.28
N LEU A 188 3.89 -11.25 -6.25
CA LEU A 188 2.63 -10.85 -6.89
C LEU A 188 2.66 -11.09 -8.40
N ALA A 189 3.78 -10.77 -9.07
CA ALA A 189 3.98 -11.04 -10.49
C ALA A 189 3.93 -12.55 -10.82
N SER A 190 4.27 -13.42 -9.87
CA SER A 190 4.12 -14.88 -10.03
C SER A 190 2.67 -15.32 -10.01
N LYS A 191 1.83 -14.67 -9.19
CA LYS A 191 0.45 -15.08 -8.92
C LYS A 191 -0.54 -14.59 -9.97
N GLY A 192 -0.27 -13.48 -10.64
CA GLY A 192 -1.18 -12.94 -11.64
C GLY A 192 -0.72 -11.65 -12.27
N LYS A 193 -1.61 -11.05 -13.05
CA LYS A 193 -1.37 -9.76 -13.70
C LYS A 193 -1.50 -8.60 -12.70
N ILE A 194 -0.77 -7.52 -12.95
CA ILE A 194 -0.81 -6.28 -12.19
C ILE A 194 -1.17 -5.15 -13.14
N ASN A 195 -2.26 -4.44 -12.82
CA ASN A 195 -2.77 -3.33 -13.61
C ASN A 195 -2.11 -2.00 -13.21
N LEU A 196 -2.03 -1.10 -14.18
CA LEU A 196 -1.71 0.31 -13.97
C LEU A 196 -2.81 1.18 -14.58
N SER A 197 -3.46 2.00 -13.78
CA SER A 197 -4.38 3.04 -14.23
C SER A 197 -3.65 4.38 -14.40
N GLU A 198 -3.83 5.01 -15.54
CA GLU A 198 -3.29 6.35 -15.81
C GLU A 198 -4.20 7.49 -15.30
N LYS A 199 -5.41 7.16 -14.83
CA LYS A 199 -6.43 8.13 -14.40
C LYS A 199 -6.26 8.64 -12.97
N GLY A 200 -5.47 7.96 -12.15
CA GLY A 200 -5.15 8.33 -10.78
C GLY A 200 -3.64 8.39 -10.56
N PHE A 201 -3.23 8.74 -9.34
CA PHE A 201 -1.80 8.78 -9.01
C PHE A 201 -1.53 8.51 -7.53
N THR A 202 -0.28 8.10 -7.25
CA THR A 202 0.38 8.22 -5.95
C THR A 202 1.52 9.22 -6.09
N PHE A 203 1.55 10.23 -5.22
CA PHE A 203 2.65 11.18 -5.12
C PHE A 203 3.55 10.76 -3.97
N PHE A 204 4.80 10.46 -4.31
CA PHE A 204 5.86 10.07 -3.38
C PHE A 204 6.67 11.29 -2.97
N ASN A 205 6.80 11.51 -1.64
CA ASN A 205 7.60 12.59 -1.05
C ASN A 205 9.06 12.17 -0.84
#